data_ed1194f09a67638dd3568ee38fc0944f
#
_entry.id   ed1194f09a67638dd3568ee38fc0944f
#
_cell.length_a   1.000
_cell.length_b   1.000
_cell.length_c   1.000
_cell.angle_alpha   90.00
_cell.angle_beta   90.00
_cell.angle_gamma   90.00
#
_symmetry.space_group_name_H-M   'P 1'
#
loop_
_entity.id
_entity.type
_entity.pdbx_description
1 polymer ?
#
loop_
_entity_poly.entity_id
_entity_poly.type
_entity_poly.pdbx_seq_one_letter_code
_entity_poly.pdbx_strand_id
1 'polypeptide(L)'
;MSSSLSTGSFQTLTFHPDDTVIIQDKIYGEHTISEPVLAELLRCPALLRLAGIGLHGQTDLLGITHTVTRLEHSIGASLLVRKVGGSIGEQVAGLLHDISHTVLSHDVDGALSKPGESYHEVQKSRYIMTTELPRILTKHGFVDLKPFDEELYPLVERPAPHLCADRLDYSLRDAVAFGKLAIEDARRVYDSLTALPDASSPHRLLVLRDIDLALAYARAYGECDRDVWCNPAHAVMSRKIGQLIGDLVQQGSLKEEVLWNLSDREFWELLKSKVDSKGLETIKHIEAGPHAEDYHRLPRGTKIRTIDPDLLLPGAGQPSPLSFVKPEWAKERQDFIQARQALFID
;
A
#
# COMPACT_ATOMS: atom_id res chain seq x y z
N MET A 1 -30.16 -10.10 7.66
CA MET A 1 -29.74 -8.87 8.35
C MET A 1 -28.42 -8.42 7.72
N SER A 2 -28.22 -7.14 7.51
CA SER A 2 -26.92 -6.62 7.08
C SER A 2 -25.91 -6.72 8.22
N SER A 3 -24.63 -6.96 7.89
CA SER A 3 -23.53 -6.94 8.84
C SER A 3 -22.52 -5.89 8.40
N SER A 4 -21.85 -5.24 9.35
CA SER A 4 -20.85 -4.23 9.08
C SER A 4 -19.48 -4.65 9.63
N LEU A 5 -18.42 -4.28 8.89
CA LEU A 5 -17.01 -4.50 9.24
C LEU A 5 -16.27 -3.18 9.09
N SER A 6 -15.63 -2.69 10.16
CA SER A 6 -14.61 -1.65 10.02
C SER A 6 -13.33 -2.28 9.48
N THR A 7 -12.81 -1.76 8.38
CA THR A 7 -11.59 -2.27 7.76
C THR A 7 -10.33 -1.62 8.31
N GLY A 8 -10.49 -0.50 9.04
CA GLY A 8 -9.44 0.30 9.63
C GLY A 8 -9.93 1.72 9.96
N SER A 9 -9.08 2.72 9.77
CA SER A 9 -9.36 4.11 10.15
C SER A 9 -10.22 4.88 9.13
N PHE A 10 -10.24 4.46 7.88
CA PHE A 10 -10.85 5.21 6.77
C PHE A 10 -12.11 4.57 6.21
N GLN A 11 -12.32 3.26 6.36
CA GLN A 11 -13.39 2.56 5.67
C GLN A 11 -14.27 1.71 6.58
N THR A 12 -15.52 1.54 6.14
CA THR A 12 -16.47 0.57 6.67
C THR A 12 -17.17 -0.15 5.53
N LEU A 13 -17.24 -1.48 5.61
CA LEU A 13 -18.00 -2.32 4.69
C LEU A 13 -19.34 -2.68 5.33
N THR A 14 -20.42 -2.60 4.57
CA THR A 14 -21.74 -3.13 4.96
C THR A 14 -22.16 -4.19 3.94
N PHE A 15 -22.32 -5.41 4.41
CA PHE A 15 -22.72 -6.56 3.60
C PHE A 15 -24.24 -6.73 3.64
N HIS A 16 -24.89 -6.72 2.49
CA HIS A 16 -26.31 -6.91 2.35
C HIS A 16 -26.68 -8.34 1.93
N PRO A 17 -27.93 -8.81 2.28
CA PRO A 17 -28.38 -10.15 1.93
C PRO A 17 -28.57 -10.41 0.43
N ASP A 18 -28.68 -9.37 -0.38
CA ASP A 18 -28.79 -9.40 -1.84
C ASP A 18 -27.45 -9.42 -2.56
N ASP A 19 -26.39 -9.79 -1.82
CA ASP A 19 -25.00 -9.84 -2.27
C ASP A 19 -24.35 -8.48 -2.61
N THR A 20 -25.04 -7.36 -2.39
CA THR A 20 -24.40 -6.05 -2.52
C THR A 20 -23.49 -5.74 -1.33
N VAL A 21 -22.45 -4.93 -1.56
CA VAL A 21 -21.56 -4.39 -0.53
C VAL A 21 -21.55 -2.88 -0.63
N ILE A 22 -21.88 -2.20 0.47
CA ILE A 22 -21.70 -0.74 0.56
C ILE A 22 -20.36 -0.48 1.22
N ILE A 23 -19.52 0.31 0.56
CA ILE A 23 -18.24 0.81 1.05
C ILE A 23 -18.44 2.27 1.41
N GLN A 24 -18.21 2.62 2.67
CA GLN A 24 -18.14 4.02 3.12
C GLN A 24 -16.67 4.35 3.36
N ASP A 25 -16.11 5.24 2.54
CA ASP A 25 -14.71 5.67 2.62
C ASP A 25 -14.63 7.17 2.93
N LYS A 26 -13.80 7.54 3.89
CA LYS A 26 -13.67 8.94 4.33
C LYS A 26 -13.09 9.88 3.27
N ILE A 27 -12.29 9.33 2.34
CA ILE A 27 -11.69 10.10 1.23
C ILE A 27 -12.55 9.97 -0.02
N TYR A 28 -12.93 8.75 -0.40
CA TYR A 28 -13.56 8.45 -1.69
C TYR A 28 -15.09 8.46 -1.66
N GLY A 29 -15.71 8.61 -0.48
CA GLY A 29 -17.16 8.64 -0.33
C GLY A 29 -17.81 7.27 -0.27
N GLU A 30 -19.10 7.22 -0.61
CA GLU A 30 -19.89 6.00 -0.57
C GLU A 30 -19.94 5.32 -1.95
N HIS A 31 -19.72 4.01 -1.96
CA HIS A 31 -19.79 3.18 -3.16
C HIS A 31 -20.65 1.93 -2.91
N THR A 32 -21.57 1.67 -3.81
CA THR A 32 -22.33 0.41 -3.85
C THR A 32 -21.67 -0.52 -4.86
N ILE A 33 -21.25 -1.68 -4.40
CA ILE A 33 -20.65 -2.73 -5.22
C ILE A 33 -21.70 -3.82 -5.43
N SER A 34 -22.16 -3.95 -6.67
CA SER A 34 -23.14 -4.94 -7.12
C SER A 34 -22.57 -5.90 -8.17
N GLU A 35 -21.35 -5.67 -8.63
CA GLU A 35 -20.65 -6.56 -9.54
C GLU A 35 -20.33 -7.87 -8.82
N PRO A 36 -20.84 -9.03 -9.30
CA PRO A 36 -20.78 -10.29 -8.56
C PRO A 36 -19.38 -10.70 -8.13
N VAL A 37 -18.37 -10.52 -8.99
CA VAL A 37 -16.98 -10.89 -8.68
C VAL A 37 -16.43 -10.03 -7.55
N LEU A 38 -16.61 -8.71 -7.61
CA LEU A 38 -16.12 -7.80 -6.58
C LEU A 38 -16.84 -8.03 -5.24
N ALA A 39 -18.16 -8.21 -5.30
CA ALA A 39 -18.97 -8.48 -4.10
C ALA A 39 -18.59 -9.82 -3.43
N GLU A 40 -18.27 -10.87 -4.21
CA GLU A 40 -17.79 -12.15 -3.66
C GLU A 40 -16.37 -12.03 -3.09
N LEU A 41 -15.46 -11.34 -3.80
CA LEU A 41 -14.09 -11.10 -3.32
C LEU A 41 -14.07 -10.29 -2.01
N LEU A 42 -14.88 -9.25 -1.87
CA LEU A 42 -15.00 -8.45 -0.65
C LEU A 42 -15.48 -9.25 0.56
N ARG A 43 -16.03 -10.46 0.36
CA ARG A 43 -16.47 -11.37 1.41
C ARG A 43 -15.52 -12.55 1.64
N CYS A 44 -14.51 -12.72 0.78
CA CYS A 44 -13.66 -13.89 0.88
C CYS A 44 -12.64 -13.78 2.01
N PRO A 45 -12.39 -14.86 2.77
CA PRO A 45 -11.45 -14.88 3.89
C PRO A 45 -10.04 -14.44 3.51
N ALA A 46 -9.54 -14.83 2.31
CA ALA A 46 -8.21 -14.46 1.83
C ALA A 46 -8.03 -12.93 1.72
N LEU A 47 -9.06 -12.18 1.30
CA LEU A 47 -9.00 -10.73 1.26
C LEU A 47 -9.23 -10.13 2.66
N LEU A 48 -10.23 -10.61 3.39
CA LEU A 48 -10.60 -10.05 4.70
C LEU A 48 -9.50 -10.16 5.75
N ARG A 49 -8.58 -11.15 5.64
CA ARG A 49 -7.42 -11.24 6.53
C ARG A 49 -6.55 -9.98 6.51
N LEU A 50 -6.51 -9.25 5.38
CA LEU A 50 -5.74 -8.02 5.23
C LEU A 50 -6.19 -6.90 6.18
N ALA A 51 -7.37 -7.01 6.79
CA ALA A 51 -7.81 -6.13 7.88
C ALA A 51 -6.95 -6.26 9.14
N GLY A 52 -6.26 -7.39 9.31
CA GLY A 52 -5.33 -7.63 10.42
C GLY A 52 -3.88 -7.28 10.13
N ILE A 53 -3.58 -6.72 8.95
CA ILE A 53 -2.23 -6.41 8.47
C ILE A 53 -2.13 -4.91 8.21
N GLY A 54 -1.25 -4.22 8.95
CA GLY A 54 -0.97 -2.79 8.78
C GLY A 54 0.02 -2.53 7.64
N LEU A 55 -0.10 -1.37 6.98
CA LEU A 55 0.81 -0.98 5.88
C LEU A 55 2.26 -0.80 6.36
N HIS A 56 2.42 -0.29 7.60
CA HIS A 56 3.73 0.08 8.16
C HIS A 56 4.29 -0.97 9.13
N GLY A 57 3.74 -2.21 9.11
CA GLY A 57 4.26 -3.33 9.88
C GLY A 57 4.31 -3.06 11.39
N GLN A 58 5.48 -3.29 12.02
CA GLN A 58 5.61 -3.14 13.46
C GLN A 58 5.35 -1.71 13.95
N THR A 59 5.57 -0.66 13.16
CA THR A 59 5.31 0.72 13.61
C THR A 59 3.82 1.01 13.74
N ASP A 60 2.97 0.41 12.89
CA ASP A 60 1.51 0.43 13.05
C ASP A 60 1.08 -0.34 14.30
N LEU A 61 1.60 -1.55 14.44
CA LEU A 61 1.27 -2.43 15.56
C LEU A 61 1.58 -1.78 16.92
N LEU A 62 2.68 -1.03 16.99
CA LEU A 62 3.15 -0.35 18.20
C LEU A 62 2.54 1.05 18.39
N GLY A 63 1.68 1.51 17.49
CA GLY A 63 1.04 2.82 17.55
C GLY A 63 2.02 3.99 17.33
N ILE A 64 3.17 3.75 16.70
CA ILE A 64 4.15 4.78 16.32
C ILE A 64 3.67 5.49 15.06
N THR A 65 3.08 4.76 14.14
CA THR A 65 2.41 5.27 12.95
C THR A 65 0.89 5.11 13.07
N HIS A 66 0.15 5.83 12.22
CA HIS A 66 -1.30 5.68 12.13
C HIS A 66 -1.64 4.42 11.33
N THR A 67 -2.54 3.62 11.85
CA THR A 67 -2.93 2.36 11.23
C THR A 67 -3.80 2.60 10.00
N VAL A 68 -3.26 2.26 8.84
CA VAL A 68 -3.98 2.01 7.60
C VAL A 68 -3.80 0.52 7.29
N THR A 69 -4.90 -0.22 7.17
CA THR A 69 -4.78 -1.66 6.91
C THR A 69 -4.59 -1.92 5.42
N ARG A 70 -3.98 -3.07 5.08
CA ARG A 70 -3.87 -3.48 3.69
C ARG A 70 -5.23 -3.75 3.04
N LEU A 71 -6.26 -4.10 3.83
CA LEU A 71 -7.62 -4.22 3.30
C LEU A 71 -8.17 -2.86 2.86
N GLU A 72 -8.01 -1.81 3.68
CA GLU A 72 -8.42 -0.44 3.30
C GLU A 72 -7.72 0.01 2.02
N HIS A 73 -6.41 -0.24 1.95
CA HIS A 73 -5.59 0.10 0.80
C HIS A 73 -6.01 -0.66 -0.46
N SER A 74 -6.15 -1.97 -0.39
CA SER A 74 -6.59 -2.79 -1.53
C SER A 74 -7.96 -2.36 -2.07
N ILE A 75 -8.91 -2.08 -1.18
CA ILE A 75 -10.23 -1.55 -1.56
C ILE A 75 -10.08 -0.17 -2.20
N GLY A 76 -9.28 0.71 -1.61
CA GLY A 76 -9.05 2.05 -2.11
C GLY A 76 -8.42 2.06 -3.51
N ALA A 77 -7.43 1.21 -3.76
CA ALA A 77 -6.84 1.04 -5.10
C ALA A 77 -7.90 0.61 -6.14
N SER A 78 -8.76 -0.35 -5.77
CA SER A 78 -9.89 -0.77 -6.62
C SER A 78 -10.88 0.38 -6.88
N LEU A 79 -11.21 1.20 -5.87
CA LEU A 79 -12.11 2.36 -6.02
C LEU A 79 -11.52 3.46 -6.90
N LEU A 80 -10.21 3.68 -6.86
CA LEU A 80 -9.51 4.62 -7.76
C LEU A 80 -9.59 4.17 -9.23
N VAL A 81 -9.36 2.87 -9.48
CA VAL A 81 -9.54 2.29 -10.81
C VAL A 81 -10.99 2.44 -11.29
N ARG A 82 -11.97 2.17 -10.40
CA ARG A 82 -13.40 2.35 -10.67
C ARG A 82 -13.75 3.80 -10.99
N LYS A 83 -13.23 4.77 -10.22
CA LYS A 83 -13.45 6.22 -10.40
C LYS A 83 -13.13 6.69 -11.80
N VAL A 84 -12.06 6.18 -12.39
CA VAL A 84 -11.60 6.60 -13.72
C VAL A 84 -12.15 5.74 -14.86
N GLY A 85 -13.06 4.80 -14.57
CA GLY A 85 -13.73 3.95 -15.56
C GLY A 85 -12.91 2.73 -15.99
N GLY A 86 -11.96 2.28 -15.18
CA GLY A 86 -11.22 1.05 -15.44
C GLY A 86 -12.12 -0.19 -15.48
N SER A 87 -11.72 -1.20 -16.24
CA SER A 87 -12.46 -2.43 -16.44
C SER A 87 -12.66 -3.21 -15.12
N ILE A 88 -13.64 -4.10 -15.06
CA ILE A 88 -13.84 -4.97 -13.90
C ILE A 88 -12.58 -5.80 -13.60
N GLY A 89 -11.89 -6.32 -14.64
CA GLY A 89 -10.63 -7.03 -14.46
C GLY A 89 -9.55 -6.17 -13.79
N GLU A 90 -9.46 -4.91 -14.15
CA GLU A 90 -8.51 -3.97 -13.57
C GLU A 90 -8.92 -3.54 -12.14
N GLN A 91 -10.23 -3.39 -11.86
CA GLN A 91 -10.73 -3.19 -10.50
C GLN A 91 -10.41 -4.40 -9.59
N VAL A 92 -10.56 -5.63 -10.13
CA VAL A 92 -10.18 -6.87 -9.42
C VAL A 92 -8.66 -6.90 -9.18
N ALA A 93 -7.85 -6.54 -10.18
CA ALA A 93 -6.40 -6.46 -10.01
C ALA A 93 -6.01 -5.46 -8.91
N GLY A 94 -6.62 -4.25 -8.90
CA GLY A 94 -6.43 -3.28 -7.83
C GLY A 94 -6.87 -3.78 -6.45
N LEU A 95 -7.92 -4.62 -6.39
CA LEU A 95 -8.37 -5.23 -5.14
C LEU A 95 -7.42 -6.32 -4.62
N LEU A 96 -6.70 -7.00 -5.51
CA LEU A 96 -5.90 -8.18 -5.18
C LEU A 96 -4.37 -7.96 -5.27
N HIS A 97 -3.89 -6.76 -5.65
CA HIS A 97 -2.47 -6.50 -5.86
C HIS A 97 -1.62 -6.84 -4.62
N ASP A 98 -2.11 -6.50 -3.43
CA ASP A 98 -1.45 -6.70 -2.13
C ASP A 98 -1.80 -8.04 -1.44
N ILE A 99 -2.51 -8.95 -2.12
CA ILE A 99 -3.08 -10.15 -1.51
C ILE A 99 -2.04 -11.08 -0.87
N SER A 100 -0.81 -11.06 -1.34
CA SER A 100 0.29 -11.91 -0.87
C SER A 100 1.08 -11.32 0.31
N HIS A 101 0.80 -10.11 0.73
CA HIS A 101 1.47 -9.55 1.90
C HIS A 101 1.27 -10.40 3.15
N THR A 102 2.36 -10.57 3.89
CA THR A 102 2.42 -11.31 5.14
C THR A 102 2.18 -10.39 6.35
N VAL A 103 2.12 -10.96 7.53
CA VAL A 103 2.18 -10.22 8.79
C VAL A 103 3.37 -9.27 8.80
N LEU A 104 3.21 -8.13 9.49
CA LEU A 104 4.22 -7.07 9.58
C LEU A 104 4.74 -6.57 8.23
N SER A 105 4.02 -6.84 7.14
CA SER A 105 4.27 -6.26 5.81
C SER A 105 5.74 -6.31 5.39
N HIS A 106 6.37 -5.17 5.13
CA HIS A 106 7.75 -5.08 4.65
C HIS A 106 8.85 -5.50 5.67
N ASP A 107 8.50 -5.71 6.94
CA ASP A 107 9.47 -6.24 7.91
C ASP A 107 9.82 -7.69 7.59
N VAL A 108 8.83 -8.48 7.16
CA VAL A 108 9.05 -9.85 6.68
C VAL A 108 9.76 -9.85 5.33
N ASP A 109 9.44 -8.93 4.42
CA ASP A 109 10.21 -8.77 3.18
C ASP A 109 11.70 -8.53 3.48
N GLY A 110 12.00 -7.59 4.40
CA GLY A 110 13.37 -7.32 4.83
C GLY A 110 14.08 -8.52 5.44
N ALA A 111 13.31 -9.47 6.01
CA ALA A 111 13.84 -10.68 6.62
C ALA A 111 14.13 -11.80 5.61
N LEU A 112 13.26 -12.00 4.63
CA LEU A 112 13.19 -13.22 3.82
C LEU A 112 13.45 -12.99 2.32
N SER A 113 13.54 -11.73 1.86
CA SER A 113 13.84 -11.42 0.47
C SER A 113 15.31 -11.70 0.12
N LYS A 114 15.54 -12.18 -1.09
CA LYS A 114 16.87 -12.16 -1.69
C LYS A 114 17.18 -10.76 -2.25
N PRO A 115 18.46 -10.42 -2.45
CA PRO A 115 18.83 -9.14 -3.06
C PRO A 115 18.11 -8.89 -4.39
N GLY A 116 17.37 -7.77 -4.48
CA GLY A 116 16.62 -7.37 -5.67
C GLY A 116 15.24 -8.01 -5.83
N GLU A 117 14.81 -8.86 -4.89
CA GLU A 117 13.48 -9.48 -4.88
C GLU A 117 12.64 -8.90 -3.73
N SER A 118 11.32 -9.09 -3.80
CA SER A 118 10.39 -8.88 -2.70
C SER A 118 9.77 -10.23 -2.33
N TYR A 119 9.85 -10.62 -1.05
CA TYR A 119 9.41 -11.95 -0.61
C TYR A 119 7.92 -12.18 -0.91
N HIS A 120 7.07 -11.22 -0.58
CA HIS A 120 5.63 -11.37 -0.83
C HIS A 120 5.31 -11.52 -2.32
N GLU A 121 6.03 -10.82 -3.22
CA GLU A 121 5.86 -10.95 -4.66
C GLU A 121 6.31 -12.34 -5.17
N VAL A 122 7.49 -12.78 -4.75
CA VAL A 122 8.01 -14.11 -5.13
C VAL A 122 7.07 -15.24 -4.65
N GLN A 123 6.46 -15.09 -3.48
CA GLN A 123 5.55 -16.09 -2.92
C GLN A 123 4.09 -15.93 -3.38
N LYS A 124 3.75 -14.86 -4.11
CA LYS A 124 2.38 -14.50 -4.51
C LYS A 124 1.62 -15.66 -5.15
N SER A 125 2.19 -16.24 -6.22
CA SER A 125 1.55 -17.36 -6.92
C SER A 125 1.36 -18.58 -6.02
N ARG A 126 2.36 -18.92 -5.18
CA ARG A 126 2.26 -20.03 -4.23
C ARG A 126 1.13 -19.78 -3.23
N TYR A 127 1.07 -18.59 -2.64
CA TYR A 127 0.04 -18.23 -1.67
C TYR A 127 -1.36 -18.27 -2.29
N ILE A 128 -1.57 -17.60 -3.44
CA ILE A 128 -2.86 -17.53 -4.13
C ILE A 128 -3.45 -18.92 -4.35
N MET A 129 -2.63 -19.89 -4.80
CA MET A 129 -3.08 -21.25 -5.07
C MET A 129 -3.51 -22.03 -3.82
N THR A 130 -3.23 -21.55 -2.62
CA THR A 130 -3.71 -22.14 -1.36
C THR A 130 -5.07 -21.56 -0.90
N THR A 131 -5.59 -20.55 -1.61
CA THR A 131 -6.80 -19.81 -1.26
C THR A 131 -7.99 -20.16 -2.16
N GLU A 132 -9.17 -19.62 -1.81
CA GLU A 132 -10.37 -19.70 -2.64
C GLU A 132 -10.36 -18.78 -3.88
N LEU A 133 -9.41 -17.85 -3.97
CA LEU A 133 -9.38 -16.81 -5.00
C LEU A 133 -9.38 -17.33 -6.44
N PRO A 134 -8.57 -18.35 -6.82
CA PRO A 134 -8.60 -18.89 -8.19
C PRO A 134 -9.97 -19.44 -8.58
N ARG A 135 -10.66 -20.10 -7.61
CA ARG A 135 -12.01 -20.62 -7.82
C ARG A 135 -13.03 -19.48 -8.01
N ILE A 136 -12.95 -18.41 -7.21
CA ILE A 136 -13.82 -17.25 -7.35
C ILE A 136 -13.60 -16.60 -8.71
N LEU A 137 -12.36 -16.31 -9.09
CA LEU A 137 -12.06 -15.68 -10.38
C LEU A 137 -12.53 -16.53 -11.57
N THR A 138 -12.26 -17.84 -11.55
CA THR A 138 -12.70 -18.77 -12.62
C THR A 138 -14.22 -18.79 -12.72
N LYS A 139 -14.96 -18.83 -11.59
CA LYS A 139 -16.43 -18.79 -11.54
C LYS A 139 -16.98 -17.55 -12.27
N HIS A 140 -16.28 -16.42 -12.19
CA HIS A 140 -16.69 -15.15 -12.81
C HIS A 140 -16.03 -14.89 -14.17
N GLY A 141 -15.44 -15.91 -14.81
CA GLY A 141 -14.92 -15.83 -16.16
C GLY A 141 -13.46 -15.41 -16.30
N PHE A 142 -12.73 -15.20 -15.22
CA PHE A 142 -11.29 -14.90 -15.23
C PHE A 142 -10.46 -16.20 -15.20
N VAL A 143 -10.61 -17.02 -16.24
CA VAL A 143 -9.98 -18.37 -16.30
C VAL A 143 -8.47 -18.34 -16.48
N ASP A 144 -7.92 -17.25 -17.02
CA ASP A 144 -6.49 -17.04 -17.20
C ASP A 144 -5.80 -16.42 -15.98
N LEU A 145 -6.57 -16.10 -14.96
CA LEU A 145 -6.12 -15.51 -13.68
C LEU A 145 -5.28 -14.22 -13.82
N LYS A 146 -5.38 -13.52 -14.95
CA LYS A 146 -4.66 -12.25 -15.22
C LYS A 146 -4.79 -11.21 -14.11
N PRO A 147 -5.94 -11.05 -13.39
CA PRO A 147 -6.02 -10.06 -12.32
C PRO A 147 -5.04 -10.25 -11.16
N PHE A 148 -4.29 -11.35 -11.09
CA PHE A 148 -3.20 -11.52 -10.13
C PHE A 148 -1.86 -10.92 -10.59
N ASP A 149 -1.77 -10.49 -11.84
CA ASP A 149 -0.60 -9.84 -12.42
C ASP A 149 -0.94 -8.35 -12.65
N GLU A 150 -0.69 -7.52 -11.64
CA GLU A 150 -0.99 -6.08 -11.66
C GLU A 150 -0.18 -5.33 -12.71
N GLU A 151 0.97 -5.85 -13.17
CA GLU A 151 1.78 -5.23 -14.22
C GLU A 151 1.04 -5.17 -15.57
N LEU A 152 0.04 -6.03 -15.76
CA LEU A 152 -0.86 -5.99 -16.92
C LEU A 152 -1.85 -4.81 -16.89
N TYR A 153 -1.95 -4.12 -15.76
CA TYR A 153 -2.99 -3.12 -15.50
C TYR A 153 -2.38 -1.75 -15.15
N PRO A 154 -2.10 -0.90 -16.15
CA PRO A 154 -1.39 0.37 -15.97
C PRO A 154 -2.05 1.39 -15.03
N LEU A 155 -3.37 1.26 -14.74
CA LEU A 155 -4.02 2.10 -13.74
C LEU A 155 -3.72 1.60 -12.31
N VAL A 156 -3.44 0.30 -12.13
CA VAL A 156 -3.14 -0.31 -10.82
C VAL A 156 -1.69 -0.06 -10.44
N GLU A 157 -0.74 -0.50 -11.29
CA GLU A 157 0.69 -0.35 -11.04
C GLU A 157 1.40 0.30 -12.23
N ARG A 158 2.34 1.20 -11.93
CA ARG A 158 3.15 1.89 -12.90
C ARG A 158 4.49 2.33 -12.29
N PRO A 159 5.59 2.32 -13.07
CA PRO A 159 6.88 2.81 -12.57
C PRO A 159 6.79 4.26 -12.08
N ALA A 160 7.46 4.53 -10.94
CA ALA A 160 7.65 5.91 -10.49
C ALA A 160 8.39 6.74 -11.57
N PRO A 161 8.11 8.04 -11.69
CA PRO A 161 7.36 8.89 -10.77
C PRO A 161 5.87 9.08 -11.12
N HIS A 162 5.33 8.31 -12.08
CA HIS A 162 3.92 8.41 -12.49
C HIS A 162 2.99 7.96 -11.36
N LEU A 163 1.75 8.46 -11.41
CA LEU A 163 0.68 7.98 -10.52
C LEU A 163 0.14 6.64 -11.01
N CYS A 164 -0.21 5.78 -10.06
CA CYS A 164 -1.01 4.58 -10.24
C CYS A 164 -1.94 4.44 -9.03
N ALA A 165 -2.93 3.57 -9.09
CA ALA A 165 -3.92 3.44 -8.03
C ALA A 165 -3.30 2.98 -6.72
N ASP A 166 -2.35 2.02 -6.76
CA ASP A 166 -1.56 1.63 -5.60
C ASP A 166 -0.90 2.85 -4.94
N ARG A 167 -0.04 3.54 -5.69
CA ARG A 167 0.73 4.67 -5.17
C ARG A 167 -0.15 5.82 -4.68
N LEU A 168 -1.24 6.09 -5.38
CA LEU A 168 -2.15 7.16 -5.02
C LEU A 168 -2.91 6.85 -3.74
N ASP A 169 -3.42 5.61 -3.57
CA ASP A 169 -4.22 5.26 -2.41
C ASP A 169 -3.41 5.31 -1.11
N TYR A 170 -2.29 4.56 -1.04
CA TYR A 170 -1.52 4.55 0.20
C TYR A 170 -1.03 5.94 0.57
N SER A 171 -0.59 6.73 -0.41
CA SER A 171 -0.03 8.04 -0.12
C SER A 171 -1.07 9.10 0.25
N LEU A 172 -2.29 9.04 -0.30
CA LEU A 172 -3.37 9.93 0.14
C LEU A 172 -3.81 9.61 1.57
N ARG A 173 -3.95 8.33 1.92
CA ARG A 173 -4.30 7.91 3.27
C ARG A 173 -3.24 8.33 4.27
N ASP A 174 -1.99 8.07 3.96
CA ASP A 174 -0.86 8.45 4.82
C ASP A 174 -0.74 9.98 4.94
N ALA A 175 -0.84 10.72 3.83
CA ALA A 175 -0.79 12.18 3.88
C ALA A 175 -1.87 12.77 4.78
N VAL A 176 -3.09 12.20 4.76
CA VAL A 176 -4.17 12.61 5.66
C VAL A 176 -3.90 12.15 7.09
N ALA A 177 -3.54 10.89 7.29
CA ALA A 177 -3.32 10.31 8.62
C ALA A 177 -2.17 10.98 9.38
N PHE A 178 -1.12 11.39 8.66
CA PHE A 178 0.04 12.08 9.24
C PHE A 178 -0.06 13.61 9.20
N GLY A 179 -1.22 14.17 8.82
CA GLY A 179 -1.48 15.62 8.82
C GLY A 179 -0.62 16.40 7.80
N LYS A 180 -0.17 15.75 6.72
CA LYS A 180 0.58 16.39 5.62
C LYS A 180 -0.35 16.97 4.55
N LEU A 181 -1.58 16.47 4.48
CA LEU A 181 -2.62 16.93 3.56
C LEU A 181 -3.96 16.97 4.31
N ALA A 182 -4.75 18.03 4.10
CA ALA A 182 -6.12 18.06 4.62
C ALA A 182 -6.98 17.02 3.91
N ILE A 183 -7.94 16.41 4.63
CA ILE A 183 -8.83 15.40 4.04
C ILE A 183 -9.67 15.98 2.90
N GLU A 184 -10.02 17.28 2.98
CA GLU A 184 -10.72 18.00 1.93
C GLU A 184 -9.90 18.08 0.63
N ASP A 185 -8.58 18.30 0.75
CA ASP A 185 -7.68 18.33 -0.40
C ASP A 185 -7.44 16.92 -0.95
N ALA A 186 -7.37 15.89 -0.10
CA ALA A 186 -7.33 14.50 -0.57
C ALA A 186 -8.59 14.14 -1.36
N ARG A 187 -9.78 14.57 -0.93
CA ARG A 187 -11.04 14.43 -1.69
C ARG A 187 -10.99 15.18 -3.02
N ARG A 188 -10.45 16.39 -3.06
CA ARG A 188 -10.27 17.15 -4.30
C ARG A 188 -9.30 16.47 -5.26
N VAL A 189 -8.22 15.85 -4.77
CA VAL A 189 -7.34 15.00 -5.59
C VAL A 189 -8.14 13.88 -6.23
N TYR A 190 -8.91 13.13 -5.44
CA TYR A 190 -9.79 12.06 -5.93
C TYR A 190 -10.80 12.58 -6.98
N ASP A 191 -11.45 13.72 -6.73
CA ASP A 191 -12.45 14.30 -7.62
C ASP A 191 -11.85 14.75 -8.95
N SER A 192 -10.61 15.25 -8.95
CA SER A 192 -9.90 15.73 -10.15
C SER A 192 -9.29 14.61 -10.99
N LEU A 193 -9.25 13.38 -10.46
CA LEU A 193 -8.59 12.25 -11.11
C LEU A 193 -9.34 11.79 -12.36
N THR A 194 -8.60 11.52 -13.44
CA THR A 194 -9.12 10.93 -14.67
C THR A 194 -8.07 10.06 -15.35
N ALA A 195 -8.51 9.16 -16.24
CA ALA A 195 -7.62 8.39 -17.11
C ALA A 195 -7.44 9.11 -18.46
N LEU A 196 -6.22 9.14 -18.99
CA LEU A 196 -5.91 9.73 -20.30
C LEU A 196 -5.12 8.73 -21.17
N PRO A 197 -5.42 8.61 -22.49
CA PRO A 197 -6.50 9.24 -23.23
C PRO A 197 -7.90 8.82 -22.76
N ASP A 198 -8.05 7.60 -22.31
CA ASP A 198 -9.24 7.02 -21.70
C ASP A 198 -8.86 5.73 -20.95
N ALA A 199 -9.77 5.20 -20.12
CA ALA A 199 -9.48 4.04 -19.27
C ALA A 199 -9.30 2.71 -20.04
N SER A 200 -9.66 2.64 -21.30
CA SER A 200 -9.51 1.44 -22.16
C SER A 200 -8.19 1.43 -22.94
N SER A 201 -7.49 2.55 -23.03
CA SER A 201 -6.24 2.67 -23.76
C SER A 201 -5.13 1.82 -23.13
N PRO A 202 -4.31 1.10 -23.92
CA PRO A 202 -3.15 0.38 -23.38
C PRO A 202 -2.06 1.31 -22.82
N HIS A 203 -2.09 2.59 -23.17
CA HIS A 203 -1.14 3.62 -22.72
C HIS A 203 -1.75 4.59 -21.71
N ARG A 204 -2.87 4.19 -21.08
CA ARG A 204 -3.59 5.03 -20.11
C ARG A 204 -2.73 5.42 -18.92
N LEU A 205 -2.90 6.67 -18.49
CA LEU A 205 -2.26 7.28 -17.32
C LEU A 205 -3.33 7.81 -16.37
N LEU A 206 -3.07 7.79 -15.09
CA LEU A 206 -3.79 8.60 -14.12
C LEU A 206 -3.25 10.04 -14.18
N VAL A 207 -4.15 11.01 -14.40
CA VAL A 207 -3.78 12.41 -14.50
C VAL A 207 -4.65 13.27 -13.58
N LEU A 208 -4.07 14.39 -13.11
CA LEU A 208 -4.76 15.41 -12.34
C LEU A 208 -5.03 16.64 -13.20
N ARG A 209 -6.00 17.49 -12.80
CA ARG A 209 -6.38 18.70 -13.56
C ARG A 209 -6.07 20.01 -12.83
N ASP A 210 -5.81 19.95 -11.54
CA ASP A 210 -5.51 21.10 -10.69
C ASP A 210 -4.00 21.11 -10.37
N ILE A 211 -3.31 22.13 -10.88
CA ILE A 211 -1.84 22.24 -10.77
C ILE A 211 -1.41 22.47 -9.32
N ASP A 212 -2.09 23.36 -8.61
CA ASP A 212 -1.70 23.75 -7.26
C ASP A 212 -2.00 22.61 -6.27
N LEU A 213 -3.09 21.90 -6.48
CA LEU A 213 -3.44 20.70 -5.74
C LEU A 213 -2.44 19.57 -6.01
N ALA A 214 -2.02 19.36 -7.25
CA ALA A 214 -1.01 18.38 -7.61
C ALA A 214 0.35 18.68 -6.95
N LEU A 215 0.73 19.97 -6.88
CA LEU A 215 1.95 20.40 -6.20
C LEU A 215 1.85 20.18 -4.68
N ALA A 216 0.73 20.56 -4.07
CA ALA A 216 0.50 20.33 -2.63
C ALA A 216 0.58 18.83 -2.28
N TYR A 217 -0.07 17.98 -3.08
CA TYR A 217 -0.04 16.54 -2.92
C TYR A 217 1.38 15.96 -3.13
N ALA A 218 2.10 16.41 -4.15
CA ALA A 218 3.47 15.93 -4.42
C ALA A 218 4.45 16.29 -3.28
N ARG A 219 4.28 17.46 -2.65
CA ARG A 219 5.03 17.86 -1.46
C ARG A 219 4.66 16.99 -0.25
N ALA A 220 3.36 16.78 0.01
CA ALA A 220 2.87 15.92 1.08
C ALA A 220 3.42 14.48 0.94
N TYR A 221 3.48 13.96 -0.29
CA TYR A 221 4.10 12.67 -0.60
C TYR A 221 5.58 12.62 -0.16
N GLY A 222 6.37 13.63 -0.52
CA GLY A 222 7.77 13.73 -0.10
C GLY A 222 7.94 13.83 1.44
N GLU A 223 7.02 14.54 2.10
CA GLU A 223 7.02 14.59 3.56
C GLU A 223 6.69 13.24 4.20
N CYS A 224 5.75 12.48 3.65
CA CYS A 224 5.46 11.12 4.09
C CYS A 224 6.67 10.19 3.87
N ASP A 225 7.37 10.31 2.72
CA ASP A 225 8.59 9.54 2.51
C ASP A 225 9.64 9.85 3.58
N ARG A 226 9.87 11.14 3.86
CA ARG A 226 10.85 11.56 4.86
C ARG A 226 10.51 11.10 6.27
N ASP A 227 9.25 11.30 6.69
CA ASP A 227 8.86 11.21 8.08
C ASP A 227 8.36 9.80 8.46
N VAL A 228 7.93 9.01 7.47
CA VAL A 228 7.30 7.69 7.67
C VAL A 228 8.03 6.58 6.91
N TRP A 229 7.92 6.57 5.57
CA TRP A 229 8.35 5.41 4.77
C TRP A 229 9.87 5.24 4.70
N CYS A 230 10.60 6.34 4.74
CA CYS A 230 12.06 6.41 4.75
C CYS A 230 12.61 7.02 6.05
N ASN A 231 11.84 6.93 7.16
CA ASN A 231 12.33 7.38 8.47
C ASN A 231 13.47 6.47 8.93
N PRO A 232 14.66 7.02 9.25
CA PRO A 232 15.81 6.21 9.64
C PRO A 232 15.56 5.32 10.86
N ALA A 233 14.87 5.83 11.88
CA ALA A 233 14.57 5.06 13.09
C ALA A 233 13.60 3.90 12.79
N HIS A 234 12.58 4.11 11.96
CA HIS A 234 11.69 3.03 11.50
C HIS A 234 12.47 1.96 10.74
N ALA A 235 13.41 2.34 9.88
CA ALA A 235 14.26 1.41 9.15
C ALA A 235 15.17 0.58 10.07
N VAL A 236 15.68 1.17 11.16
CA VAL A 236 16.46 0.44 12.18
C VAL A 236 15.58 -0.57 12.91
N MET A 237 14.38 -0.17 13.33
CA MET A 237 13.41 -1.06 13.99
C MET A 237 13.01 -2.23 13.08
N SER A 238 12.68 -1.96 11.82
CA SER A 238 12.34 -2.95 10.81
C SER A 238 13.47 -3.97 10.62
N ARG A 239 14.72 -3.51 10.54
CA ARG A 239 15.88 -4.40 10.42
C ARG A 239 16.04 -5.31 11.64
N LYS A 240 15.89 -4.77 12.86
CA LYS A 240 15.99 -5.56 14.10
C LYS A 240 14.94 -6.67 14.14
N ILE A 241 13.69 -6.36 13.79
CA ILE A 241 12.60 -7.36 13.71
C ILE A 241 12.85 -8.36 12.59
N GLY A 242 13.22 -7.86 11.39
CA GLY A 242 13.56 -8.71 10.26
C GLY A 242 14.64 -9.72 10.61
N GLN A 243 15.68 -9.33 11.36
CA GLN A 243 16.74 -10.24 11.82
C GLN A 243 16.17 -11.35 12.72
N LEU A 244 15.33 -11.01 13.70
CA LEU A 244 14.71 -12.02 14.59
C LEU A 244 13.84 -13.02 13.82
N ILE A 245 13.03 -12.52 12.86
CA ILE A 245 12.17 -13.35 12.02
C ILE A 245 13.04 -14.28 11.15
N GLY A 246 14.05 -13.73 10.47
CA GLY A 246 14.95 -14.49 9.62
C GLY A 246 15.68 -15.61 10.37
N ASP A 247 16.21 -15.31 11.56
CA ASP A 247 16.91 -16.28 12.40
C ASP A 247 15.96 -17.43 12.83
N LEU A 248 14.72 -17.13 13.21
CA LEU A 248 13.74 -18.14 13.61
C LEU A 248 13.27 -19.01 12.43
N VAL A 249 13.12 -18.45 11.24
CA VAL A 249 12.78 -19.20 10.04
C VAL A 249 13.95 -20.11 9.65
N GLN A 250 15.17 -19.58 9.63
CA GLN A 250 16.37 -20.37 9.31
C GLN A 250 16.60 -21.53 10.28
N GLN A 251 16.30 -21.34 11.56
CA GLN A 251 16.39 -22.40 12.60
C GLN A 251 15.22 -23.40 12.53
N GLY A 252 14.20 -23.18 11.69
CA GLY A 252 12.99 -23.99 11.64
C GLY A 252 12.06 -23.85 12.85
N SER A 253 12.31 -22.86 13.71
CA SER A 253 11.48 -22.55 14.88
C SER A 253 10.19 -21.79 14.51
N LEU A 254 10.20 -21.10 13.36
CA LEU A 254 9.05 -20.42 12.74
C LEU A 254 8.85 -20.97 11.34
N LYS A 255 7.63 -21.46 11.05
CA LYS A 255 7.25 -21.93 9.73
C LYS A 255 6.71 -20.77 8.90
N GLU A 256 7.12 -20.69 7.63
CA GLU A 256 6.70 -19.60 6.72
C GLU A 256 5.17 -19.53 6.52
N GLU A 257 4.47 -20.67 6.53
CA GLU A 257 3.01 -20.69 6.34
C GLU A 257 2.25 -19.89 7.39
N VAL A 258 2.82 -19.72 8.58
CA VAL A 258 2.23 -18.93 9.68
C VAL A 258 2.11 -17.44 9.29
N LEU A 259 3.01 -16.95 8.43
CA LEU A 259 3.08 -15.54 8.04
C LEU A 259 1.84 -15.06 7.29
N TRP A 260 1.05 -15.97 6.69
CA TRP A 260 -0.22 -15.62 6.02
C TRP A 260 -1.48 -15.98 6.82
N ASN A 261 -1.32 -16.62 7.98
CA ASN A 261 -2.45 -17.17 8.73
C ASN A 261 -2.79 -16.37 10.00
N LEU A 262 -1.96 -15.41 10.37
CA LEU A 262 -2.12 -14.60 11.58
C LEU A 262 -2.33 -13.12 11.21
N SER A 263 -2.87 -12.36 12.15
CA SER A 263 -2.80 -10.91 12.17
C SER A 263 -1.44 -10.45 12.73
N ASP A 264 -1.07 -9.18 12.53
CA ASP A 264 0.15 -8.60 13.07
C ASP A 264 0.25 -8.77 14.59
N ARG A 265 -0.87 -8.58 15.30
CA ARG A 265 -0.94 -8.74 16.76
C ARG A 265 -0.71 -10.18 17.21
N GLU A 266 -1.37 -11.14 16.57
CA GLU A 266 -1.19 -12.55 16.89
C GLU A 266 0.23 -13.02 16.59
N PHE A 267 0.78 -12.56 15.47
CA PHE A 267 2.17 -12.86 15.11
C PHE A 267 3.18 -12.25 16.09
N TRP A 268 2.95 -11.03 16.58
CA TRP A 268 3.83 -10.38 17.56
C TRP A 268 3.90 -11.16 18.86
N GLU A 269 2.77 -11.67 19.35
CA GLU A 269 2.75 -12.52 20.54
C GLU A 269 3.44 -13.88 20.27
N LEU A 270 3.25 -14.47 19.10
CA LEU A 270 3.97 -15.68 18.70
C LEU A 270 5.48 -15.41 18.65
N LEU A 271 5.93 -14.33 18.03
CA LEU A 271 7.33 -13.93 17.94
C LEU A 271 7.97 -13.83 19.34
N LYS A 272 7.31 -13.11 20.27
CA LYS A 272 7.75 -13.01 21.65
C LYS A 272 7.91 -14.38 22.35
N SER A 273 7.05 -15.33 22.02
CA SER A 273 7.08 -16.68 22.58
C SER A 273 8.19 -17.57 22.01
N LYS A 274 8.77 -17.21 20.85
CA LYS A 274 9.74 -18.02 20.10
C LYS A 274 11.18 -17.56 20.25
N VAL A 275 11.40 -16.28 20.56
CA VAL A 275 12.75 -15.72 20.73
C VAL A 275 13.35 -16.10 22.10
N ASP A 276 14.67 -16.09 22.17
CA ASP A 276 15.41 -16.24 23.42
C ASP A 276 15.39 -14.93 24.27
N SER A 277 16.09 -14.93 25.39
CA SER A 277 16.17 -13.76 26.27
C SER A 277 16.72 -12.51 25.58
N LYS A 278 17.71 -12.66 24.70
CA LYS A 278 18.30 -11.56 23.94
C LYS A 278 17.29 -11.02 22.90
N GLY A 279 16.56 -11.89 22.24
CA GLY A 279 15.47 -11.53 21.33
C GLY A 279 14.36 -10.77 22.07
N LEU A 280 13.98 -11.20 23.26
CA LEU A 280 13.01 -10.49 24.10
C LEU A 280 13.50 -9.09 24.52
N GLU A 281 14.79 -8.93 24.82
CA GLU A 281 15.37 -7.60 25.09
C GLU A 281 15.30 -6.70 23.85
N THR A 282 15.58 -7.26 22.67
CA THR A 282 15.45 -6.53 21.38
C THR A 282 14.00 -6.08 21.16
N ILE A 283 13.02 -6.97 21.39
CA ILE A 283 11.60 -6.64 21.24
C ILE A 283 11.20 -5.53 22.23
N LYS A 284 11.58 -5.62 23.49
CA LYS A 284 11.31 -4.59 24.50
C LYS A 284 11.92 -3.24 24.13
N HIS A 285 13.15 -3.25 23.57
CA HIS A 285 13.78 -2.03 23.08
C HIS A 285 12.99 -1.40 21.94
N ILE A 286 12.45 -2.21 21.02
CA ILE A 286 11.59 -1.74 19.92
C ILE A 286 10.23 -1.24 20.43
N GLU A 287 9.62 -1.95 21.40
CA GLU A 287 8.35 -1.54 22.04
C GLU A 287 8.48 -0.21 22.81
N ALA A 288 9.70 0.17 23.23
CA ALA A 288 9.97 1.46 23.85
C ALA A 288 9.92 2.63 22.84
N GLY A 289 9.86 2.33 21.53
CA GLY A 289 9.76 3.31 20.45
C GLY A 289 11.09 3.69 19.82
N PRO A 290 11.09 4.64 18.88
CA PRO A 290 12.27 5.09 18.17
C PRO A 290 13.27 5.78 19.12
N HIS A 291 14.56 5.51 18.98
CA HIS A 291 15.61 6.11 19.79
C HIS A 291 16.31 7.23 19.03
N ALA A 292 16.75 8.28 19.75
CA ALA A 292 17.34 9.50 19.17
C ALA A 292 18.57 9.21 18.28
N GLU A 293 19.38 8.21 18.63
CA GLU A 293 20.54 7.78 17.86
C GLU A 293 20.19 7.15 16.51
N ASP A 294 18.97 6.66 16.33
CA ASP A 294 18.54 5.94 15.13
C ASP A 294 18.11 6.88 13.98
N TYR A 295 18.01 8.21 14.20
CA TYR A 295 17.44 9.15 13.23
C TYR A 295 18.40 9.69 12.18
N HIS A 296 19.68 9.31 12.20
CA HIS A 296 20.68 10.02 11.44
C HIS A 296 21.18 9.31 10.18
N ARG A 297 20.81 8.06 9.96
CA ARG A 297 21.37 7.25 8.87
C ARG A 297 20.36 6.29 8.25
N LEU A 298 20.41 6.20 6.94
CA LEU A 298 19.59 5.25 6.18
C LEU A 298 20.45 4.06 5.69
N PRO A 299 19.89 2.83 5.71
CA PRO A 299 20.55 1.70 5.05
C PRO A 299 20.74 1.96 3.56
N ARG A 300 21.87 1.50 3.00
CA ARG A 300 22.04 1.50 1.54
C ARG A 300 20.91 0.73 0.88
N GLY A 301 20.42 1.24 -0.25
CA GLY A 301 19.34 0.65 -0.99
C GLY A 301 17.94 0.99 -0.46
N THR A 302 17.82 1.79 0.62
CA THR A 302 16.52 2.32 1.03
C THR A 302 15.90 3.10 -0.12
N LYS A 303 14.66 2.74 -0.53
CA LYS A 303 13.97 3.35 -1.66
C LYS A 303 13.48 4.74 -1.27
N ILE A 304 14.09 5.79 -1.82
CA ILE A 304 13.60 7.17 -1.71
C ILE A 304 12.47 7.35 -2.72
N ARG A 305 11.31 7.79 -2.24
CA ARG A 305 10.11 7.90 -3.05
C ARG A 305 9.77 9.35 -3.33
N THR A 306 9.52 9.66 -4.59
CA THR A 306 8.99 10.94 -5.06
C THR A 306 8.01 10.68 -6.19
N ILE A 307 7.06 11.60 -6.39
CA ILE A 307 6.14 11.57 -7.52
C ILE A 307 6.32 12.81 -8.40
N ASP A 308 5.90 12.67 -9.63
CA ASP A 308 5.81 13.76 -10.61
C ASP A 308 4.50 13.60 -11.38
N PRO A 309 3.37 14.01 -10.76
CA PRO A 309 2.04 13.76 -11.31
C PRO A 309 1.89 14.29 -12.72
N ASP A 310 1.28 13.48 -13.60
CA ASP A 310 0.87 13.90 -14.92
C ASP A 310 -0.37 14.82 -14.83
N LEU A 311 -0.33 15.96 -15.53
CA LEU A 311 -1.37 16.98 -15.52
C LEU A 311 -2.05 17.10 -16.87
N LEU A 312 -3.38 17.13 -16.88
CA LEU A 312 -4.15 17.51 -18.06
C LEU A 312 -4.54 18.99 -17.97
N LEU A 313 -3.78 19.82 -18.66
CA LEU A 313 -4.04 21.27 -18.70
C LEU A 313 -5.25 21.60 -19.58
N PRO A 314 -5.99 22.71 -19.29
CA PRO A 314 -7.10 23.16 -20.12
C PRO A 314 -6.68 23.35 -21.58
N GLY A 315 -7.41 22.70 -22.51
CA GLY A 315 -7.12 22.74 -23.94
C GLY A 315 -5.96 21.89 -24.43
N ALA A 316 -5.22 21.20 -23.53
CA ALA A 316 -4.16 20.30 -23.92
C ALA A 316 -4.73 18.91 -24.31
N GLY A 317 -4.23 18.32 -25.40
CA GLY A 317 -4.59 16.96 -25.83
C GLY A 317 -3.68 15.88 -25.25
N GLN A 318 -2.61 16.26 -24.56
CA GLN A 318 -1.61 15.37 -23.97
C GLN A 318 -1.30 15.81 -22.54
N PRO A 319 -0.95 14.89 -21.64
CA PRO A 319 -0.56 15.22 -20.28
C PRO A 319 0.86 15.82 -20.27
N SER A 320 1.13 16.59 -19.22
CA SER A 320 2.47 17.12 -18.94
C SER A 320 2.84 16.82 -17.48
N PRO A 321 4.06 16.39 -17.18
CA PRO A 321 4.47 16.18 -15.80
C PRO A 321 4.47 17.50 -15.02
N LEU A 322 4.17 17.44 -13.74
CA LEU A 322 4.15 18.60 -12.84
C LEU A 322 5.48 19.38 -12.89
N SER A 323 6.60 18.68 -12.94
CA SER A 323 7.93 19.29 -13.01
C SER A 323 8.18 20.14 -14.27
N PHE A 324 7.47 19.83 -15.36
CA PHE A 324 7.53 20.65 -16.58
C PHE A 324 6.66 21.91 -16.44
N VAL A 325 5.50 21.79 -15.80
CA VAL A 325 4.54 22.89 -15.59
C VAL A 325 5.00 23.83 -14.46
N LYS A 326 5.64 23.28 -13.45
CA LYS A 326 6.17 23.93 -12.24
C LYS A 326 7.67 23.62 -12.11
N PRO A 327 8.57 24.40 -12.76
CA PRO A 327 10.03 24.14 -12.69
C PRO A 327 10.60 24.16 -11.26
N GLU A 328 9.96 24.90 -10.35
CA GLU A 328 10.30 24.88 -8.93
C GLU A 328 10.15 23.49 -8.31
N TRP A 329 9.13 22.72 -8.72
CA TRP A 329 8.94 21.34 -8.27
C TRP A 329 10.06 20.42 -8.77
N ALA A 330 10.53 20.58 -10.00
CA ALA A 330 11.65 19.82 -10.52
C ALA A 330 12.89 19.97 -9.64
N LYS A 331 13.17 21.21 -9.21
CA LYS A 331 14.28 21.52 -8.32
C LYS A 331 14.06 20.96 -6.91
N GLU A 332 12.92 21.24 -6.29
CA GLU A 332 12.56 20.74 -4.94
C GLU A 332 12.71 19.21 -4.86
N ARG A 333 12.20 18.51 -5.88
CA ARG A 333 12.26 17.05 -5.97
C ARG A 333 13.71 16.54 -6.05
N GLN A 334 14.55 17.19 -6.85
CA GLN A 334 15.95 16.82 -6.98
C GLN A 334 16.72 17.09 -5.69
N ASP A 335 16.54 18.26 -5.09
CA ASP A 335 17.15 18.64 -3.82
C ASP A 335 16.75 17.66 -2.71
N PHE A 336 15.48 17.26 -2.66
CA PHE A 336 14.97 16.25 -1.72
C PHE A 336 15.69 14.90 -1.91
N ILE A 337 15.77 14.37 -3.13
CA ILE A 337 16.43 13.09 -3.42
C ILE A 337 17.91 13.15 -2.97
N GLN A 338 18.64 14.22 -3.30
CA GLN A 338 20.03 14.38 -2.92
C GLN A 338 20.23 14.44 -1.40
N ALA A 339 19.38 15.20 -0.70
CA ALA A 339 19.41 15.31 0.75
C ALA A 339 19.16 13.95 1.44
N ARG A 340 18.25 13.14 0.89
CA ARG A 340 17.96 11.80 1.44
C ARG A 340 19.08 10.80 1.13
N GLN A 341 19.68 10.85 -0.05
CA GLN A 341 20.83 10.02 -0.43
C GLN A 341 22.06 10.29 0.43
N ALA A 342 22.26 11.55 0.87
CA ALA A 342 23.33 11.92 1.78
C ALA A 342 23.25 11.27 3.17
N LEU A 343 22.09 10.69 3.53
CA LEU A 343 21.90 9.95 4.78
C LEU A 343 22.34 8.48 4.68
N PHE A 344 22.66 7.97 3.49
CA PHE A 344 23.03 6.56 3.34
C PHE A 344 24.32 6.23 4.05
N ILE A 345 24.33 5.11 4.75
CA ILE A 345 25.53 4.54 5.38
C ILE A 345 26.38 3.89 4.28
N ASP A 346 27.69 4.12 4.33
CA ASP A 346 28.67 3.43 3.46
C ASP A 346 28.76 1.94 3.75
#